data_18798bc26b257069c873d7f4f9f0e3e2
#
_entry.id   18798bc26b257069c873d7f4f9f0e3e2
#
_cell.length_a   1.000
_cell.length_b   1.000
_cell.length_c   1.000
_cell.angle_alpha   90.00
_cell.angle_beta   90.00
_cell.angle_gamma   90.00
#
_symmetry.space_group_name_H-M   'P 1'
#
loop_
_entity.id
_entity.type
_entity.pdbx_description
1 polymer ?
#
loop_
_entity_poly.entity_id
_entity_poly.type
_entity_poly.pdbx_seq_one_letter_code
_entity_poly.pdbx_strand_id
1 'polypeptide(L)'
;MNPKFKVELLEEANEFLNALNEKAREKIIYNIRKSQVLNDNELYKKLNDNVWEFRTLHNKTKYRFFAFWDKTDTTETVVIATHGIEKKTQKTPKKEIQKTERIMKEYFDAKK
;
A
#
# COMPACT_ATOMS: atom_id res chain seq x y z
N MET A 1 19.63 8.12 2.11
CA MET A 1 18.65 8.51 3.12
C MET A 1 18.01 7.28 3.75
N ASN A 2 17.78 7.33 5.05
CA ASN A 2 17.13 6.21 5.72
C ASN A 2 15.63 6.20 5.42
N PRO A 3 15.05 5.06 5.09
CA PRO A 3 13.60 5.00 4.90
C PRO A 3 12.86 5.26 6.22
N LYS A 4 11.71 5.95 6.12
CA LYS A 4 10.86 6.27 7.28
C LYS A 4 10.13 5.07 7.83
N PHE A 5 9.93 4.06 6.98
CA PHE A 5 9.23 2.83 7.32
C PHE A 5 9.65 1.73 6.35
N LYS A 6 9.47 0.49 6.77
CA LYS A 6 9.62 -0.65 5.87
C LYS A 6 8.26 -0.95 5.24
N VAL A 7 8.27 -1.63 4.11
CA VAL A 7 7.04 -2.06 3.44
C VAL A 7 7.06 -3.57 3.30
N GLU A 8 5.95 -4.18 3.67
CA GLU A 8 5.74 -5.61 3.50
C GLU A 8 4.45 -5.82 2.70
N LEU A 9 4.52 -6.66 1.68
CA LEU A 9 3.37 -6.99 0.85
C LEU A 9 2.78 -8.32 1.32
N LEU A 10 1.50 -8.31 1.68
CA LEU A 10 0.81 -9.56 1.97
C LEU A 10 0.58 -10.33 0.67
N GLU A 11 0.20 -11.58 0.78
CA GLU A 11 0.12 -12.48 -0.37
C GLU A 11 -0.70 -11.90 -1.53
N GLU A 12 -1.89 -11.36 -1.25
CA GLU A 12 -2.75 -10.83 -2.30
C GLU A 12 -2.11 -9.62 -3.01
N ALA A 13 -1.46 -8.73 -2.26
CA ALA A 13 -0.75 -7.59 -2.84
C ALA A 13 0.40 -8.07 -3.72
N ASN A 14 1.12 -9.06 -3.26
CA ASN A 14 2.26 -9.61 -3.99
C ASN A 14 1.80 -10.30 -5.28
N GLU A 15 0.72 -11.05 -5.22
CA GLU A 15 0.15 -11.69 -6.41
C GLU A 15 -0.31 -10.67 -7.44
N PHE A 16 -1.00 -9.63 -6.99
CA PHE A 16 -1.44 -8.57 -7.88
C PHE A 16 -0.25 -7.91 -8.59
N LEU A 17 0.78 -7.55 -7.83
CA LEU A 17 1.98 -6.92 -8.38
C LEU A 17 2.67 -7.82 -9.40
N ASN A 18 2.82 -9.10 -9.08
CA ASN A 18 3.52 -10.03 -9.96
C ASN A 18 2.75 -10.38 -11.23
N ALA A 19 1.43 -10.18 -11.24
CA ALA A 19 0.60 -10.40 -12.41
C ALA A 19 0.67 -9.25 -13.42
N LEU A 20 1.22 -8.11 -13.05
CA LEU A 20 1.34 -6.95 -13.92
C LEU A 20 2.52 -7.10 -14.87
N ASN A 21 2.50 -6.35 -15.98
CA ASN A 21 3.66 -6.32 -16.86
C ASN A 21 4.86 -5.73 -16.13
N GLU A 22 6.04 -6.02 -16.65
CA GLU A 22 7.30 -5.67 -16.00
C GLU A 22 7.44 -4.16 -15.76
N LYS A 23 7.09 -3.33 -16.75
CA LYS A 23 7.26 -1.89 -16.62
C LYS A 23 6.33 -1.27 -15.59
N ALA A 24 5.09 -1.75 -15.53
CA ALA A 24 4.13 -1.29 -14.50
C ALA A 24 4.63 -1.69 -13.11
N ARG A 25 5.08 -2.93 -12.96
CA ARG A 25 5.62 -3.42 -11.70
C ARG A 25 6.82 -2.61 -11.23
N GLU A 26 7.77 -2.35 -12.13
CA GLU A 26 8.95 -1.55 -11.81
C GLU A 26 8.57 -0.13 -11.35
N LYS A 27 7.61 0.49 -12.03
CA LYS A 27 7.15 1.83 -11.68
C LYS A 27 6.51 1.85 -10.29
N ILE A 28 5.70 0.84 -9.98
CA ILE A 28 5.05 0.72 -8.67
C ILE A 28 6.11 0.56 -7.59
N ILE A 29 7.06 -0.34 -7.78
CA ILE A 29 8.14 -0.57 -6.81
C ILE A 29 8.96 0.70 -6.60
N TYR A 30 9.28 1.39 -7.69
CA TYR A 30 10.01 2.65 -7.62
C TYR A 30 9.24 3.69 -6.77
N ASN A 31 7.94 3.83 -7.02
CA ASN A 31 7.12 4.80 -6.29
C ASN A 31 6.96 4.44 -4.82
N ILE A 32 6.85 3.16 -4.50
CA ILE A 32 6.81 2.71 -3.10
C ILE A 32 8.12 3.08 -2.40
N ARG A 33 9.26 2.79 -3.02
CA ARG A 33 10.57 3.15 -2.45
C ARG A 33 10.73 4.66 -2.28
N LYS A 34 10.26 5.41 -3.26
CA LYS A 34 10.31 6.87 -3.19
C LYS A 34 9.46 7.40 -2.03
N SER A 35 8.29 6.80 -1.79
CA SER A 35 7.43 7.20 -0.69
C SER A 35 8.04 6.91 0.69
N GLN A 36 8.96 5.97 0.76
CA GLN A 36 9.64 5.65 2.03
C GLN A 36 10.60 6.75 2.45
N VAL A 37 11.07 7.58 1.54
CA VAL A 37 12.03 8.65 1.83
C VAL A 37 11.47 10.06 1.62
N LEU A 38 10.41 10.20 0.81
CA LEU A 38 9.78 11.48 0.53
C LEU A 38 8.35 11.53 1.06
N ASN A 39 7.98 12.67 1.61
CA ASN A 39 6.62 12.90 2.10
C ASN A 39 5.79 13.52 0.97
N ASP A 40 5.17 12.67 0.14
CA ASP A 40 4.47 13.09 -1.07
C ASP A 40 3.11 12.40 -1.17
N ASN A 41 2.02 13.17 -1.04
CA ASN A 41 0.66 12.67 -1.10
C ASN A 41 0.27 12.11 -2.47
N GLU A 42 1.02 12.43 -3.51
CA GLU A 42 0.78 11.84 -4.83
C GLU A 42 1.28 10.41 -4.92
N LEU A 43 2.17 10.02 -4.03
CA LEU A 43 2.74 8.68 -3.97
C LEU A 43 2.13 7.84 -2.85
N TYR A 44 1.79 8.46 -1.72
CA TYR A 44 1.34 7.76 -0.53
C TYR A 44 0.42 8.67 0.26
N LYS A 45 -0.85 8.29 0.35
CA LYS A 45 -1.90 9.15 0.90
C LYS A 45 -2.69 8.46 1.99
N LYS A 46 -2.95 9.19 3.07
CA LYS A 46 -3.82 8.73 4.15
C LYS A 46 -5.29 8.85 3.70
N LEU A 47 -6.05 7.76 3.84
CA LEU A 47 -7.46 7.73 3.49
C LEU A 47 -8.38 7.91 4.69
N ASN A 48 -8.02 7.33 5.82
CA ASN A 48 -8.71 7.54 7.11
C ASN A 48 -7.72 7.26 8.23
N ASP A 49 -8.17 7.11 9.46
CA ASP A 49 -7.28 6.95 10.60
C ASP A 49 -6.40 5.69 10.52
N ASN A 50 -6.85 4.68 9.79
CA ASN A 50 -6.16 3.39 9.74
C ASN A 50 -5.59 3.04 8.37
N VAL A 51 -6.17 3.57 7.30
CA VAL A 51 -5.90 3.09 5.94
C VAL A 51 -5.16 4.14 5.11
N TRP A 52 -4.13 3.68 4.44
CA TRP A 52 -3.33 4.46 3.50
C TRP A 52 -3.35 3.81 2.14
N GLU A 53 -2.98 4.56 1.09
CA GLU A 53 -2.82 3.99 -0.24
C GLU A 53 -1.52 4.45 -0.87
N PHE A 54 -0.79 3.50 -1.47
CA PHE A 54 0.31 3.80 -2.39
C PHE A 54 -0.30 4.06 -3.77
N ARG A 55 0.19 5.06 -4.45
CA ARG A 55 -0.40 5.55 -5.70
C ARG A 55 0.63 5.55 -6.83
N THR A 56 0.25 4.96 -7.97
CA THR A 56 1.09 4.98 -9.18
C THR A 56 0.22 5.20 -10.39
N LEU A 57 0.67 6.12 -11.26
CA LEU A 57 0.09 6.32 -12.58
C LEU A 57 1.10 5.82 -13.60
N HIS A 58 0.68 4.88 -14.45
CA HIS A 58 1.51 4.33 -15.50
C HIS A 58 0.66 4.01 -16.73
N ASN A 59 1.03 4.57 -17.89
CA ASN A 59 0.28 4.39 -19.14
C ASN A 59 -1.22 4.64 -18.95
N LYS A 60 -1.57 5.77 -18.31
CA LYS A 60 -2.94 6.20 -18.03
C LYS A 60 -3.70 5.27 -17.07
N THR A 61 -3.07 4.23 -16.56
CA THR A 61 -3.68 3.35 -15.57
C THR A 61 -3.28 3.78 -14.18
N LYS A 62 -4.26 3.88 -13.29
CA LYS A 62 -4.06 4.23 -11.88
C LYS A 62 -4.01 2.97 -11.06
N TYR A 63 -2.85 2.70 -10.45
CA TYR A 63 -2.68 1.56 -9.54
C TYR A 63 -2.72 2.05 -8.12
N ARG A 64 -3.40 1.30 -7.26
CA ARG A 64 -3.49 1.59 -5.82
C ARG A 64 -3.19 0.35 -5.03
N PHE A 65 -2.32 0.49 -4.00
CA PHE A 65 -2.06 -0.55 -3.02
C PHE A 65 -2.49 -0.02 -1.67
N PHE A 66 -3.40 -0.73 -1.02
CA PHE A 66 -3.95 -0.30 0.27
C PHE A 66 -3.12 -0.86 1.40
N ALA A 67 -2.98 -0.08 2.46
CA ALA A 67 -2.03 -0.42 3.51
C ALA A 67 -2.47 0.11 4.87
N PHE A 68 -1.91 -0.49 5.91
CA PHE A 68 -2.02 0.00 7.28
C PHE A 68 -0.64 -0.06 7.93
N TRP A 69 -0.50 0.61 9.06
CA TRP A 69 0.78 0.70 9.76
C TRP A 69 0.83 -0.30 10.90
N ASP A 70 1.94 -1.03 11.01
CA ASP A 70 2.26 -1.86 12.16
C ASP A 70 3.39 -1.19 12.94
N LYS A 71 3.06 -0.67 14.12
CA LYS A 71 4.01 0.01 15.00
C LYS A 71 4.29 -0.78 16.27
N THR A 72 4.05 -2.09 16.24
CA THR A 72 4.27 -2.94 17.40
C THR A 72 5.75 -3.10 17.76
N ASP A 73 6.63 -3.01 16.75
CA ASP A 73 8.06 -2.99 16.99
C ASP A 73 8.48 -1.57 17.40
N THR A 74 9.19 -1.43 18.52
CA THR A 74 9.61 -0.13 19.02
C THR A 74 10.71 0.53 18.21
N THR A 75 11.45 -0.25 17.41
CA THR A 75 12.57 0.25 16.62
C THR A 75 12.23 0.48 15.16
N GLU A 76 11.24 -0.21 14.64
CA GLU A 76 10.86 -0.12 13.23
C GLU A 76 9.35 0.00 13.05
N THR A 77 8.97 0.89 12.13
CA THR A 77 7.59 0.97 11.65
C THR A 77 7.51 0.20 10.34
N VAL A 78 6.52 -0.67 10.23
CA VAL A 78 6.27 -1.44 9.02
C VAL A 78 4.92 -1.06 8.46
N VAL A 79 4.87 -0.78 7.16
CA VAL A 79 3.62 -0.53 6.45
C VAL A 79 3.26 -1.82 5.72
N ILE A 80 2.07 -2.33 6.02
CA ILE A 80 1.60 -3.62 5.50
C ILE A 80 0.63 -3.34 4.35
N ALA A 81 1.03 -3.69 3.13
CA ALA A 81 0.17 -3.56 1.96
C ALA A 81 -0.69 -4.81 1.83
N THR A 82 -2.01 -4.63 1.85
CA THR A 82 -2.96 -5.74 1.90
C THR A 82 -3.31 -6.28 0.52
N HIS A 83 -3.58 -5.39 -0.42
CA HIS A 83 -3.96 -5.76 -1.78
C HIS A 83 -3.83 -4.56 -2.71
N GLY A 84 -3.87 -4.84 -4.02
CA GLY A 84 -3.79 -3.80 -5.04
C GLY A 84 -4.97 -3.85 -5.99
N ILE A 85 -5.26 -2.72 -6.61
CA ILE A 85 -6.30 -2.62 -7.64
C ILE A 85 -5.86 -1.68 -8.77
N GLU A 86 -6.50 -1.82 -9.92
CA GLU A 86 -6.52 -0.77 -10.92
C GLU A 86 -7.73 0.11 -10.62
N LYS A 87 -7.49 1.38 -10.36
CA LYS A 87 -8.57 2.29 -9.97
C LYS A 87 -9.27 2.84 -11.21
N LYS A 88 -10.56 2.60 -11.30
CA LYS A 88 -11.40 3.02 -12.44
C LYS A 88 -12.23 4.27 -12.16
N THR A 89 -12.35 4.68 -10.89
CA THR A 89 -13.20 5.79 -10.48
C THR A 89 -12.38 6.93 -9.89
N GLN A 90 -12.99 8.11 -9.72
CA GLN A 90 -12.32 9.26 -9.12
C GLN A 90 -12.03 9.04 -7.63
N LYS A 91 -13.00 8.47 -6.92
CA LYS A 91 -12.85 8.21 -5.49
C LYS A 91 -12.43 6.78 -5.25
N THR A 92 -11.68 6.56 -4.18
CA THR A 92 -11.37 5.22 -3.72
C THR A 92 -12.66 4.56 -3.22
N PRO A 93 -13.03 3.37 -3.75
CA PRO A 93 -14.24 2.70 -3.30
C PRO A 93 -14.18 2.35 -1.80
N LYS A 94 -15.28 2.59 -1.10
CA LYS A 94 -15.37 2.29 0.34
C LYS A 94 -15.09 0.82 0.64
N LYS A 95 -15.47 -0.07 -0.28
CA LYS A 95 -15.25 -1.52 -0.09
C LYS A 95 -13.76 -1.87 0.05
N GLU A 96 -12.88 -1.11 -0.62
CA GLU A 96 -11.45 -1.35 -0.52
C GLU A 96 -10.90 -0.91 0.84
N ILE A 97 -11.41 0.21 1.34
CA ILE A 97 -11.03 0.68 2.67
C ILE A 97 -11.51 -0.32 3.73
N GLN A 98 -12.75 -0.77 3.62
CA GLN A 98 -13.32 -1.76 4.55
C GLN A 98 -12.57 -3.08 4.51
N LYS A 99 -12.19 -3.53 3.31
CA LYS A 99 -11.39 -4.74 3.14
C LYS A 99 -10.05 -4.62 3.86
N THR A 100 -9.39 -3.46 3.70
CA THR A 100 -8.11 -3.19 4.35
C THR A 100 -8.24 -3.24 5.87
N GLU A 101 -9.30 -2.63 6.41
CA GLU A 101 -9.55 -2.62 7.86
C GLU A 101 -9.84 -4.02 8.39
N ARG A 102 -10.56 -4.83 7.63
CA ARG A 102 -10.83 -6.22 8.01
C ARG A 102 -9.52 -7.03 8.05
N ILE A 103 -8.70 -6.88 7.02
CA ILE A 103 -7.40 -7.58 6.96
C ILE A 103 -6.49 -7.11 8.09
N MET A 104 -6.50 -5.80 8.38
CA MET A 104 -5.74 -5.25 9.49
C MET A 104 -6.13 -5.91 10.82
N LYS A 105 -7.43 -6.05 11.06
CA LYS A 105 -7.92 -6.69 12.28
C LYS A 105 -7.44 -8.14 12.36
N GLU A 106 -7.58 -8.89 11.27
CA GLU A 106 -7.11 -10.28 11.20
C GLU A 106 -5.60 -10.38 11.46
N TYR A 107 -4.85 -9.46 10.87
CA TYR A 107 -3.39 -9.41 11.02
C TYR A 107 -2.98 -9.23 12.48
N PHE A 108 -3.57 -8.25 13.16
CA PHE A 108 -3.24 -7.99 14.56
C PHE A 108 -3.78 -9.06 15.51
N ASP A 109 -4.95 -9.65 15.20
CA ASP A 109 -5.48 -10.76 15.99
C ASP A 109 -4.55 -11.97 15.92
N ALA A 110 -3.96 -12.24 14.78
CA ALA A 110 -3.02 -13.35 14.60
C ALA A 110 -1.71 -13.15 15.35
N LYS A 111 -1.37 -11.93 15.72
CA LYS A 111 -0.15 -11.61 16.47
C LYS A 111 -0.27 -11.75 17.98
N LYS A 112 -1.47 -11.93 18.46
CA LYS A 112 -1.71 -12.06 19.92
C LYS A 112 -1.22 -13.39 20.46
#